data_97490685bde95a24522f34c2bb9bc5f7
#
_entry.id   97490685bde95a24522f34c2bb9bc5f7
#
_cell.length_a   1.000
_cell.length_b   1.000
_cell.length_c   1.000
_cell.angle_alpha   90.00
_cell.angle_beta   90.00
_cell.angle_gamma   90.00
#
_symmetry.space_group_name_H-M   'P 1'
#
loop_
_entity.id
_entity.type
_entity.pdbx_description
1 polymer ?
#
loop_
_entity_poly.entity_id
_entity_poly.type
_entity_poly.pdbx_seq_one_letter_code
_entity_poly.pdbx_strand_id
1 'polypeptide(L)'
;AKAEARMLMLGSNNILHPKSGDPIVTPSQDMVLGNYYITMEKAGEEGEGRVFRNSNEALMAYERREITLHTRIAIPVDSFKYKLFTESQKGKYLVTTVGKIKFNEILPDSFAFINEPTDENISNITPNKYFLEKGTNIPEAIKEMPLVKPFVKGTLEKIIAQVFKRYKTTETSTMLDKMKDLGFYYSTIAGI
;
A
#
# COMPACT_ATOMS: atom_id res chain seq x y z
N ALA A 1 -9.45 6.95 26.43
CA ALA A 1 -10.82 6.56 26.15
C ALA A 1 -11.05 6.11 24.72
N LYS A 2 -10.65 6.92 23.73
CA LYS A 2 -10.81 6.54 22.31
C LYS A 2 -10.01 5.29 21.96
N ALA A 3 -8.76 5.21 22.38
CA ALA A 3 -7.90 4.06 22.10
C ALA A 3 -8.42 2.79 22.76
N GLU A 4 -8.88 2.91 23.99
CA GLU A 4 -9.48 1.79 24.71
C GLU A 4 -10.77 1.32 24.04
N ALA A 5 -11.63 2.26 23.64
CA ALA A 5 -12.88 1.92 22.96
C ALA A 5 -12.61 1.20 21.64
N ARG A 6 -11.60 1.64 20.90
CA ARG A 6 -11.21 1.00 19.64
C ARG A 6 -10.70 -0.42 19.85
N MET A 7 -9.88 -0.63 20.85
CA MET A 7 -9.39 -1.97 21.20
C MET A 7 -10.51 -2.88 21.63
N LEU A 8 -11.44 -2.35 22.43
CA LEU A 8 -12.62 -3.10 22.85
C LEU A 8 -13.53 -3.45 21.67
N MET A 9 -13.69 -2.50 20.74
CA MET A 9 -14.47 -2.75 19.52
C MET A 9 -13.85 -3.86 18.67
N LEU A 10 -12.53 -3.84 18.51
CA LEU A 10 -11.85 -4.90 17.79
C LEU A 10 -12.06 -6.24 18.50
N GLY A 11 -11.92 -6.27 19.83
CA GLY A 11 -12.15 -7.48 20.61
C GLY A 11 -13.59 -7.94 20.56
N SER A 12 -14.56 -7.01 20.72
CA SER A 12 -15.98 -7.35 20.72
C SER A 12 -16.49 -7.77 19.35
N ASN A 13 -15.83 -7.33 18.27
CA ASN A 13 -16.17 -7.74 16.91
C ASN A 13 -15.46 -9.04 16.51
N ASN A 14 -14.86 -9.73 17.46
CA ASN A 14 -14.20 -11.01 17.24
C ASN A 14 -13.15 -10.92 16.12
N ILE A 15 -12.19 -10.01 16.28
CA ILE A 15 -11.12 -9.86 15.29
C ILE A 15 -10.29 -11.12 15.13
N LEU A 16 -10.36 -12.04 16.10
CA LEU A 16 -9.68 -13.32 16.03
C LEU A 16 -10.65 -14.40 15.62
N HIS A 17 -10.25 -15.22 14.66
CA HIS A 17 -11.02 -16.40 14.30
C HIS A 17 -10.90 -17.42 15.44
N PRO A 18 -12.01 -17.96 15.96
CA PRO A 18 -11.98 -18.84 17.15
C PRO A 18 -11.07 -20.04 17.00
N LYS A 19 -10.96 -20.61 15.81
CA LYS A 19 -10.19 -21.83 15.57
C LYS A 19 -8.74 -21.59 15.15
N SER A 20 -8.48 -20.54 14.38
CA SER A 20 -7.17 -20.29 13.79
C SER A 20 -6.41 -19.16 14.43
N GLY A 21 -7.07 -18.31 15.20
CA GLY A 21 -6.46 -17.11 15.76
C GLY A 21 -6.27 -15.99 14.75
N ASP A 22 -6.73 -16.16 13.52
CA ASP A 22 -6.64 -15.13 12.49
C ASP A 22 -7.70 -14.06 12.71
N PRO A 23 -7.41 -12.79 12.34
CA PRO A 23 -8.40 -11.72 12.45
C PRO A 23 -9.56 -11.97 11.49
N ILE A 24 -10.77 -11.72 11.97
CA ILE A 24 -11.99 -11.86 11.16
C ILE A 24 -12.65 -10.50 10.92
N VAL A 25 -11.88 -9.43 10.99
CA VAL A 25 -12.37 -8.10 10.68
C VAL A 25 -12.76 -8.02 9.21
N THR A 26 -14.01 -7.64 8.96
CA THR A 26 -14.51 -7.42 7.62
C THR A 26 -14.41 -5.94 7.29
N PRO A 27 -13.64 -5.54 6.27
CA PRO A 27 -13.54 -4.14 5.90
C PRO A 27 -14.91 -3.57 5.51
N SER A 28 -15.18 -2.33 5.90
CA SER A 28 -16.41 -1.64 5.51
C SER A 28 -16.38 -1.31 4.01
N GLN A 29 -17.55 -1.01 3.45
CA GLN A 29 -17.67 -0.65 2.05
C GLN A 29 -16.82 0.56 1.69
N ASP A 30 -16.85 1.61 2.53
CA ASP A 30 -16.06 2.82 2.29
C ASP A 30 -14.56 2.55 2.34
N MET A 31 -14.13 1.70 3.28
CA MET A 31 -12.73 1.29 3.37
C MET A 31 -12.30 0.57 2.10
N VAL A 32 -13.11 -0.35 1.61
CA VAL A 32 -12.81 -1.12 0.40
C VAL A 32 -12.74 -0.20 -0.82
N LEU A 33 -13.76 0.64 -1.02
CA LEU A 33 -13.83 1.52 -2.19
C LEU A 33 -12.69 2.52 -2.24
N GLY A 34 -12.39 3.16 -1.10
CA GLY A 34 -11.33 4.16 -1.05
C GLY A 34 -9.96 3.55 -1.29
N ASN A 35 -9.68 2.41 -0.68
CA ASN A 35 -8.38 1.74 -0.85
C ASN A 35 -8.24 1.12 -2.24
N TYR A 36 -9.33 0.65 -2.83
CA TYR A 36 -9.34 0.22 -4.22
C TYR A 36 -8.93 1.38 -5.13
N TYR A 37 -9.53 2.54 -4.92
CA TYR A 37 -9.27 3.73 -5.74
C TYR A 37 -7.79 4.16 -5.66
N ILE A 38 -7.23 4.29 -4.45
CA ILE A 38 -5.86 4.80 -4.33
C ILE A 38 -4.80 3.81 -4.78
N THR A 39 -5.12 2.51 -4.81
CA THR A 39 -4.15 1.50 -5.25
C THR A 39 -4.27 1.18 -6.74
N MET A 40 -5.21 1.82 -7.43
CA MET A 40 -5.38 1.66 -8.87
C MET A 40 -4.23 2.30 -9.64
N GLU A 41 -3.76 1.64 -10.69
CA GLU A 41 -2.78 2.19 -11.61
C GLU A 41 -3.48 2.54 -12.93
N LYS A 42 -3.03 3.60 -13.58
CA LYS A 42 -3.53 4.00 -14.89
C LYS A 42 -2.38 4.24 -15.84
N ALA A 43 -2.49 3.72 -17.06
CA ALA A 43 -1.49 3.97 -18.10
C ALA A 43 -1.72 5.34 -18.73
N GLY A 44 -0.62 5.97 -19.16
CA GLY A 44 -0.70 7.23 -19.89
C GLY A 44 -1.06 8.45 -19.06
N GLU A 45 -1.03 8.34 -17.73
CA GLU A 45 -1.26 9.48 -16.87
C GLU A 45 -0.14 10.51 -16.97
N GLU A 46 -0.46 11.78 -16.71
CA GLU A 46 0.53 12.85 -16.73
C GLU A 46 1.68 12.54 -15.78
N GLY A 47 2.89 12.65 -16.29
CA GLY A 47 4.10 12.39 -15.52
C GLY A 47 4.52 10.94 -15.44
N GLU A 48 3.86 10.05 -16.19
CA GLU A 48 4.22 8.64 -16.20
C GLU A 48 5.69 8.44 -16.53
N GLY A 49 6.36 7.63 -15.71
CA GLY A 49 7.77 7.31 -15.91
C GLY A 49 8.74 8.26 -15.21
N ARG A 50 8.24 9.26 -14.50
CA ARG A 50 9.14 10.16 -13.75
C ARG A 50 9.81 9.41 -12.60
N VAL A 51 11.04 9.81 -12.32
CA VAL A 51 11.84 9.27 -11.24
C VAL A 51 11.91 10.32 -10.14
N PHE A 52 11.58 9.92 -8.92
CA PHE A 52 11.68 10.79 -7.75
C PHE A 52 12.74 10.25 -6.81
N ARG A 53 13.35 11.15 -6.05
CA ARG A 53 14.44 10.82 -5.14
C ARG A 53 13.95 10.01 -3.93
N ASN A 54 12.71 10.27 -3.50
CA ASN A 54 12.09 9.62 -2.35
C ASN A 54 10.58 9.85 -2.40
N SER A 55 9.87 9.28 -1.43
CA SER A 55 8.41 9.41 -1.33
C SER A 55 7.96 10.85 -1.17
N ASN A 56 8.68 11.65 -0.38
CA ASN A 56 8.31 13.05 -0.15
C ASN A 56 8.31 13.86 -1.43
N GLU A 57 9.32 13.65 -2.28
CA GLU A 57 9.39 14.34 -3.56
C GLU A 57 8.21 13.97 -4.46
N ALA A 58 7.84 12.69 -4.48
CA ALA A 58 6.68 12.23 -5.24
C ALA A 58 5.37 12.82 -4.69
N LEU A 59 5.21 12.86 -3.37
CA LEU A 59 4.04 13.45 -2.74
C LEU A 59 3.92 14.95 -3.05
N MET A 60 5.03 15.65 -3.08
CA MET A 60 5.05 17.07 -3.45
C MET A 60 4.62 17.28 -4.89
N ALA A 61 5.10 16.43 -5.81
CA ALA A 61 4.70 16.50 -7.21
C ALA A 61 3.20 16.24 -7.36
N TYR A 62 2.66 15.29 -6.60
CA TYR A 62 1.23 15.02 -6.57
C TYR A 62 0.44 16.24 -6.09
N GLU A 63 0.88 16.88 -5.02
CA GLU A 63 0.21 18.07 -4.49
C GLU A 63 0.24 19.23 -5.47
N ARG A 64 1.29 19.33 -6.28
CA ARG A 64 1.42 20.33 -7.35
C ARG A 64 0.66 19.95 -8.62
N ARG A 65 -0.01 18.79 -8.60
CA ARG A 65 -0.77 18.27 -9.75
C ARG A 65 0.09 17.96 -10.97
N GLU A 66 1.37 17.65 -10.75
CA GLU A 66 2.28 17.22 -11.81
C GLU A 66 2.10 15.75 -12.14
N ILE A 67 1.59 14.98 -11.19
CA ILE A 67 1.22 13.57 -11.34
C ILE A 67 -0.09 13.34 -10.60
N THR A 68 -0.76 12.22 -10.90
CA THR A 68 -1.98 11.82 -10.17
C THR A 68 -1.67 10.71 -9.17
N LEU A 69 -2.66 10.31 -8.38
CA LEU A 69 -2.53 9.15 -7.49
C LEU A 69 -2.18 7.86 -8.24
N HIS A 70 -2.54 7.80 -9.52
CA HIS A 70 -2.48 6.57 -10.33
C HIS A 70 -1.31 6.55 -11.31
N THR A 71 -0.51 7.60 -11.34
CA THR A 71 0.63 7.70 -12.25
C THR A 71 1.73 6.74 -11.82
N ARG A 72 2.19 5.90 -12.77
CA ARG A 72 3.32 5.01 -12.50
C ARG A 72 4.62 5.79 -12.49
N ILE A 73 5.33 5.73 -11.40
CA ILE A 73 6.58 6.46 -11.15
C ILE A 73 7.62 5.49 -10.61
N ALA A 74 8.87 5.93 -10.56
CA ALA A 74 9.96 5.12 -10.02
C ALA A 74 10.61 5.81 -8.84
N ILE A 75 10.85 5.06 -7.77
CA ILE A 75 11.46 5.57 -6.54
C ILE A 75 12.57 4.60 -6.12
N PRO A 76 13.78 5.11 -5.76
CA PRO A 76 14.84 4.24 -5.29
C PRO A 76 14.43 3.43 -4.07
N VAL A 77 14.66 2.13 -4.12
CA VAL A 77 14.36 1.23 -3.00
C VAL A 77 15.05 1.71 -1.73
N ASP A 78 16.29 2.16 -1.84
CA ASP A 78 17.09 2.58 -0.67
C ASP A 78 16.54 3.83 0.03
N SER A 79 15.60 4.55 -0.60
CA SER A 79 14.95 5.70 0.02
C SER A 79 13.83 5.30 0.99
N PHE A 80 13.35 4.07 0.94
CA PHE A 80 12.31 3.56 1.84
C PHE A 80 12.97 2.97 3.10
N LYS A 81 13.32 3.81 4.05
CA LYS A 81 14.13 3.43 5.21
C LYS A 81 13.45 2.44 6.17
N TYR A 82 12.14 2.46 6.22
CA TYR A 82 11.38 1.66 7.19
C TYR A 82 10.62 0.51 6.56
N LYS A 83 10.87 0.20 5.30
CA LYS A 83 10.21 -0.91 4.60
C LYS A 83 11.20 -2.05 4.39
N LEU A 84 10.67 -3.26 4.37
CA LEU A 84 11.48 -4.45 4.16
C LEU A 84 11.61 -4.74 2.67
N PHE A 85 12.86 -4.83 2.22
CA PHE A 85 13.20 -5.26 0.86
C PHE A 85 14.27 -6.31 0.93
N THR A 86 14.35 -7.18 -0.08
CA THR A 86 15.41 -8.19 -0.14
C THR A 86 16.73 -7.56 -0.61
N GLU A 87 17.85 -8.26 -0.35
CA GLU A 87 19.17 -7.77 -0.78
C GLU A 87 19.24 -7.56 -2.29
N SER A 88 18.57 -8.42 -3.07
CA SER A 88 18.58 -8.32 -4.53
C SER A 88 17.82 -7.08 -5.03
N GLN A 89 16.94 -6.50 -4.21
CA GLN A 89 16.15 -5.32 -4.58
C GLN A 89 16.85 -4.01 -4.25
N LYS A 90 17.80 -4.05 -3.33
CA LYS A 90 18.56 -2.86 -2.94
C LYS A 90 19.34 -2.31 -4.13
N GLY A 91 19.39 -1.00 -4.23
CA GLY A 91 20.04 -0.32 -5.34
C GLY A 91 19.20 -0.22 -6.60
N LYS A 92 18.01 -0.79 -6.60
CA LYS A 92 17.07 -0.73 -7.73
C LYS A 92 16.02 0.36 -7.54
N TYR A 93 15.22 0.57 -8.56
CA TYR A 93 14.06 1.47 -8.51
C TYR A 93 12.80 0.61 -8.42
N LEU A 94 11.90 0.99 -7.53
CA LEU A 94 10.57 0.38 -7.44
C LEU A 94 9.61 1.19 -8.30
N VAL A 95 8.86 0.52 -9.17
CA VAL A 95 7.78 1.14 -9.95
C VAL A 95 6.49 1.04 -9.13
N THR A 96 5.95 2.19 -8.77
CA THR A 96 4.78 2.27 -7.92
C THR A 96 3.97 3.54 -8.24
N THR A 97 3.04 3.92 -7.38
CA THR A 97 2.22 5.13 -7.51
C THR A 97 2.16 5.86 -6.18
N VAL A 98 1.78 7.14 -6.21
CA VAL A 98 1.58 7.91 -4.98
C VAL A 98 0.49 7.28 -4.11
N GLY A 99 -0.57 6.78 -4.74
CA GLY A 99 -1.64 6.10 -3.99
C GLY A 99 -1.13 4.92 -3.20
N LYS A 100 -0.27 4.09 -3.80
CA LYS A 100 0.33 2.95 -3.09
C LYS A 100 1.31 3.40 -2.01
N ILE A 101 2.04 4.48 -2.24
CA ILE A 101 2.91 5.05 -1.21
C ILE A 101 2.08 5.44 0.00
N LYS A 102 0.96 6.14 -0.21
CA LYS A 102 0.05 6.52 0.88
C LYS A 102 -0.52 5.30 1.60
N PHE A 103 -0.90 4.28 0.87
CA PHE A 103 -1.39 3.04 1.45
C PHE A 103 -0.31 2.38 2.33
N ASN A 104 0.93 2.32 1.84
CA ASN A 104 2.01 1.67 2.58
C ASN A 104 2.47 2.46 3.81
N GLU A 105 2.18 3.75 3.87
CA GLU A 105 2.49 4.55 5.05
C GLU A 105 1.67 4.16 6.27
N ILE A 106 0.49 3.55 6.05
CA ILE A 106 -0.34 3.08 7.17
C ILE A 106 0.11 1.74 7.74
N LEU A 107 0.91 0.99 6.98
CA LEU A 107 1.40 -0.32 7.41
C LEU A 107 2.53 -0.14 8.42
N PRO A 108 2.72 -1.11 9.34
CA PRO A 108 3.79 -1.00 10.35
C PRO A 108 5.18 -0.90 9.72
N ASP A 109 6.11 -0.30 10.46
CA ASP A 109 7.52 -0.29 10.09
C ASP A 109 8.04 -1.72 10.02
N SER A 110 9.02 -1.95 9.15
CA SER A 110 9.63 -3.27 8.92
C SER A 110 8.70 -4.27 8.22
N PHE A 111 7.56 -3.80 7.73
CA PHE A 111 6.72 -4.59 6.84
C PHE A 111 7.19 -4.41 5.40
N ALA A 112 6.96 -5.40 4.54
CA ALA A 112 7.29 -5.28 3.12
C ALA A 112 6.43 -4.20 2.47
N PHE A 113 6.95 -3.56 1.43
CA PHE A 113 6.15 -2.64 0.62
C PHE A 113 5.15 -3.47 -0.19
N ILE A 114 3.86 -3.26 0.05
CA ILE A 114 2.82 -3.99 -0.66
C ILE A 114 2.51 -3.23 -1.96
N ASN A 115 3.10 -3.72 -3.04
CA ASN A 115 2.94 -3.13 -4.37
C ASN A 115 1.98 -3.91 -5.25
N GLU A 116 1.75 -5.19 -4.93
CA GLU A 116 0.93 -6.10 -5.71
C GLU A 116 -0.05 -6.84 -4.80
N PRO A 117 -1.27 -7.12 -5.29
CA PRO A 117 -2.26 -7.88 -4.51
C PRO A 117 -2.01 -9.40 -4.66
N THR A 118 -0.76 -9.82 -4.55
CA THR A 118 -0.37 -11.23 -4.67
C THR A 118 -0.14 -11.84 -3.30
N ASP A 119 -0.34 -13.13 -3.19
CA ASP A 119 -0.11 -13.84 -1.93
C ASP A 119 1.36 -13.71 -1.50
N GLU A 120 2.29 -13.74 -2.46
CA GLU A 120 3.71 -13.54 -2.16
C GLU A 120 3.95 -12.19 -1.48
N ASN A 121 3.43 -11.11 -2.06
CA ASN A 121 3.64 -9.78 -1.49
C ASN A 121 2.96 -9.64 -0.12
N ILE A 122 1.75 -10.14 -0.01
CA ILE A 122 0.99 -10.09 1.24
C ILE A 122 1.69 -10.89 2.34
N SER A 123 2.40 -11.97 1.97
CA SER A 123 3.20 -12.76 2.92
C SER A 123 4.48 -12.06 3.36
N ASN A 124 4.61 -10.77 3.07
CA ASN A 124 5.69 -9.90 3.51
C ASN A 124 6.98 -10.02 2.68
N ILE A 125 6.84 -10.36 1.41
CA ILE A 125 7.97 -10.38 0.47
C ILE A 125 7.54 -9.62 -0.79
N THR A 126 8.16 -8.46 -1.07
CA THR A 126 7.85 -7.73 -2.29
C THR A 126 8.42 -8.50 -3.50
N PRO A 127 7.58 -8.93 -4.46
CA PRO A 127 8.09 -9.65 -5.64
C PRO A 127 8.99 -8.77 -6.51
N ASN A 128 9.92 -9.39 -7.24
CA ASN A 128 10.91 -8.67 -8.05
C ASN A 128 10.38 -8.09 -9.35
N LYS A 129 9.13 -8.32 -9.67
CA LYS A 129 8.56 -8.04 -10.98
C LYS A 129 8.56 -6.56 -11.38
N TYR A 130 8.41 -5.67 -10.42
CA TYR A 130 8.27 -4.22 -10.68
C TYR A 130 9.46 -3.42 -10.17
N PHE A 131 10.65 -4.01 -10.26
CA PHE A 131 11.91 -3.34 -9.94
C PHE A 131 12.72 -3.13 -11.20
N LEU A 132 13.34 -1.97 -11.32
CA LEU A 132 14.19 -1.62 -12.46
C LEU A 132 15.60 -1.34 -11.98
N GLU A 133 16.58 -1.81 -12.74
CA GLU A 133 17.98 -1.58 -12.42
C GLU A 133 18.41 -0.16 -12.81
N LYS A 134 19.42 0.35 -12.10
CA LYS A 134 20.03 1.64 -12.46
C LYS A 134 20.58 1.57 -13.88
N GLY A 135 20.43 2.65 -14.63
CA GLY A 135 20.86 2.70 -16.02
C GLY A 135 19.78 2.30 -17.02
N THR A 136 18.65 1.77 -16.54
CA THR A 136 17.49 1.46 -17.38
C THR A 136 16.85 2.77 -17.86
N ASN A 137 16.36 2.78 -19.10
CA ASN A 137 15.50 3.87 -19.56
C ASN A 137 14.13 3.69 -18.89
N ILE A 138 13.94 4.36 -17.75
CA ILE A 138 12.80 4.13 -16.89
C ILE A 138 11.47 4.46 -17.55
N PRO A 139 11.28 5.61 -18.22
CA PRO A 139 10.00 5.90 -18.89
C PRO A 139 9.61 4.84 -19.91
N GLU A 140 10.56 4.37 -20.71
CA GLU A 140 10.28 3.34 -21.72
C GLU A 140 9.96 2.00 -21.05
N ALA A 141 10.71 1.63 -20.01
CA ALA A 141 10.48 0.38 -19.30
C ALA A 141 9.08 0.36 -18.66
N ILE A 142 8.66 1.48 -18.07
CA ILE A 142 7.33 1.57 -17.44
C ILE A 142 6.22 1.42 -18.47
N LYS A 143 6.36 1.99 -19.65
CA LYS A 143 5.36 1.83 -20.72
C LYS A 143 5.15 0.37 -21.10
N GLU A 144 6.18 -0.43 -21.03
CA GLU A 144 6.11 -1.85 -21.39
C GLU A 144 5.59 -2.73 -20.26
N MET A 145 5.51 -2.20 -19.04
CA MET A 145 5.04 -2.96 -17.89
C MET A 145 3.52 -3.06 -17.86
N PRO A 146 2.97 -4.23 -17.56
CA PRO A 146 1.51 -4.34 -17.36
C PRO A 146 1.10 -3.60 -16.09
N LEU A 147 -0.14 -3.12 -16.08
CA LEU A 147 -0.71 -2.48 -14.89
C LEU A 147 -0.88 -3.51 -13.77
N VAL A 148 -0.60 -3.08 -12.56
CA VAL A 148 -0.88 -3.88 -11.37
C VAL A 148 -2.36 -3.70 -11.03
N LYS A 149 -3.01 -4.77 -10.61
CA LYS A 149 -4.41 -4.72 -10.20
C LYS A 149 -4.56 -3.96 -8.89
N PRO A 150 -5.67 -3.23 -8.70
CA PRO A 150 -5.92 -2.55 -7.43
C PRO A 150 -6.24 -3.55 -6.31
N PHE A 151 -6.16 -3.08 -5.06
CA PHE A 151 -6.40 -3.92 -3.90
C PHE A 151 -7.91 -4.01 -3.64
N VAL A 152 -8.42 -5.22 -3.62
CA VAL A 152 -9.83 -5.52 -3.38
C VAL A 152 -10.04 -5.92 -1.91
N LYS A 153 -11.30 -6.17 -1.54
CA LYS A 153 -11.65 -6.55 -0.16
C LYS A 153 -10.82 -7.72 0.37
N GLY A 154 -10.70 -8.77 -0.45
CA GLY A 154 -9.91 -9.95 -0.05
C GLY A 154 -8.44 -9.63 0.18
N THR A 155 -7.87 -8.73 -0.61
CA THR A 155 -6.50 -8.26 -0.44
C THR A 155 -6.34 -7.58 0.92
N LEU A 156 -7.26 -6.66 1.25
CA LEU A 156 -7.22 -5.94 2.52
C LEU A 156 -7.35 -6.90 3.71
N GLU A 157 -8.25 -7.88 3.61
CA GLU A 157 -8.42 -8.89 4.65
C GLU A 157 -7.14 -9.68 4.90
N LYS A 158 -6.46 -10.09 3.82
CA LYS A 158 -5.20 -10.83 3.92
C LYS A 158 -4.08 -9.98 4.52
N ILE A 159 -4.02 -8.70 4.15
CA ILE A 159 -3.03 -7.77 4.73
C ILE A 159 -3.28 -7.61 6.22
N ILE A 160 -4.53 -7.42 6.62
CA ILE A 160 -4.91 -7.28 8.04
C ILE A 160 -4.50 -8.54 8.81
N ALA A 161 -4.79 -9.71 8.26
CA ALA A 161 -4.43 -10.98 8.87
C ALA A 161 -2.93 -11.11 9.07
N GLN A 162 -2.15 -10.74 8.05
CA GLN A 162 -0.69 -10.82 8.11
C GLN A 162 -0.10 -9.86 9.13
N VAL A 163 -0.63 -8.63 9.20
CA VAL A 163 -0.19 -7.65 10.19
C VAL A 163 -0.52 -8.14 11.61
N PHE A 164 -1.73 -8.65 11.82
CA PHE A 164 -2.09 -9.20 13.12
C PHE A 164 -1.18 -10.35 13.53
N LYS A 165 -0.86 -11.24 12.60
CA LYS A 165 0.02 -12.37 12.86
C LYS A 165 1.40 -11.94 13.33
N ARG A 166 1.94 -10.84 12.78
CA ARG A 166 3.30 -10.37 13.09
C ARG A 166 3.35 -9.37 14.24
N TYR A 167 2.36 -8.49 14.36
CA TYR A 167 2.40 -7.33 15.27
C TYR A 167 1.32 -7.38 16.35
N LYS A 168 0.40 -8.33 16.28
CA LYS A 168 -0.67 -8.51 17.24
C LYS A 168 -1.65 -7.33 17.30
N THR A 169 -2.30 -7.13 18.46
CA THR A 169 -3.50 -6.29 18.55
C THR A 169 -3.24 -4.79 18.38
N THR A 170 -2.22 -4.26 19.06
CA THR A 170 -2.01 -2.80 19.11
C THR A 170 -1.70 -2.21 17.74
N GLU A 171 -0.68 -2.74 17.08
CA GLU A 171 -0.28 -2.24 15.77
C GLU A 171 -1.34 -2.49 14.71
N THR A 172 -2.03 -3.63 14.82
CA THR A 172 -3.14 -3.95 13.90
C THR A 172 -4.29 -2.98 14.08
N SER A 173 -4.63 -2.65 15.32
CA SER A 173 -5.68 -1.68 15.63
C SER A 173 -5.35 -0.30 15.06
N THR A 174 -4.11 0.16 15.26
CA THR A 174 -3.65 1.44 14.75
C THR A 174 -3.71 1.46 13.21
N MET A 175 -3.25 0.41 12.58
CA MET A 175 -3.30 0.29 11.12
C MET A 175 -4.74 0.30 10.61
N LEU A 176 -5.65 -0.44 11.27
CA LEU A 176 -7.06 -0.48 10.86
C LEU A 176 -7.71 0.90 10.91
N ASP A 177 -7.42 1.68 11.96
CA ASP A 177 -7.94 3.04 12.06
C ASP A 177 -7.46 3.90 10.89
N LYS A 178 -6.19 3.82 10.57
CA LYS A 178 -5.61 4.56 9.45
C LYS A 178 -6.18 4.08 8.11
N MET A 179 -6.39 2.78 7.96
CA MET A 179 -6.96 2.21 6.75
C MET A 179 -8.42 2.67 6.56
N LYS A 180 -9.18 2.76 7.64
CA LYS A 180 -10.56 3.28 7.60
C LYS A 180 -10.57 4.75 7.21
N ASP A 181 -9.72 5.56 7.84
CA ASP A 181 -9.64 6.98 7.56
C ASP A 181 -9.23 7.25 6.11
N LEU A 182 -8.22 6.52 5.65
CA LEU A 182 -7.74 6.64 4.27
C LEU A 182 -8.82 6.24 3.27
N GLY A 183 -9.49 5.12 3.53
CA GLY A 183 -10.57 4.62 2.67
C GLY A 183 -11.74 5.58 2.62
N PHE A 184 -12.19 6.08 3.76
CA PHE A 184 -13.28 7.04 3.83
C PHE A 184 -12.95 8.34 3.08
N TYR A 185 -11.74 8.86 3.33
CA TYR A 185 -11.30 10.10 2.68
C TYR A 185 -11.33 9.99 1.16
N TYR A 186 -10.75 8.92 0.63
CA TYR A 186 -10.65 8.76 -0.83
C TYR A 186 -11.94 8.30 -1.48
N SER A 187 -12.78 7.56 -0.81
CA SER A 187 -14.11 7.24 -1.36
C SER A 187 -14.96 8.50 -1.48
N THR A 188 -14.83 9.43 -0.53
CA THR A 188 -15.52 10.71 -0.55
C THR A 188 -15.01 11.60 -1.69
N ILE A 189 -13.69 11.75 -1.81
CA ILE A 189 -13.07 12.58 -2.85
C ILE A 189 -13.35 12.04 -4.24
N ALA A 190 -13.28 10.73 -4.41
CA ALA A 190 -13.52 10.09 -5.71
C ALA A 190 -14.99 10.12 -6.12
N GLY A 191 -15.89 10.44 -5.21
CA GLY A 191 -17.33 10.45 -5.52
C GLY A 191 -17.92 9.07 -5.66
N ILE A 192 -17.31 8.09 -5.03
CA ILE A 192 -17.74 6.69 -5.10
C ILE A 192 -18.84 6.43 -4.09
#